data_5852cf9606f82a9216f09781cc56304d
#
_entry.id   5852cf9606f82a9216f09781cc56304d
#
_cell.length_a   1.000
_cell.length_b   1.000
_cell.length_c   1.000
_cell.angle_alpha   90.00
_cell.angle_beta   90.00
_cell.angle_gamma   90.00
#
_symmetry.space_group_name_H-M   'P 1'
#
loop_
_entity.id
_entity.type
_entity.pdbx_description
1 polymer ?
#
loop_
_entity_poly.entity_id
_entity_poly.type
_entity_poly.pdbx_seq_one_letter_code
_entity_poly.pdbx_strand_id
1 'polypeptide(L)'
;MLKINISKYFRSFQLTQRSCEGQDYRSPTDAKCEVCLDTFDEFLSEINQGHILDPKCARTSPKPKTPDRRALQEEYLGLLKPPPIPALYCRNYAHFLAYHWANTDIVRKAIHIKKGTVGEWQRCNHDLPYTMDIKSSIMYHLRVTSKRYRALVYSGDHDKRSLNFSIADDWRSWHVGGQVAGYTTSYSNDLTFATVKDAGHTAAEYKDKECFAMIRRWLSHKPL
;
A
#
# COMPACT_ATOMS: atom_id res chain seq x y z
N MET A 1 5.65 11.79 -17.91
CA MET A 1 6.33 10.55 -18.34
C MET A 1 7.65 10.48 -17.60
N LEU A 2 7.76 9.62 -16.60
CA LEU A 2 8.96 9.44 -15.77
C LEU A 2 10.11 8.96 -16.67
N LYS A 3 11.15 9.79 -16.85
CA LYS A 3 12.39 9.38 -17.52
C LYS A 3 13.29 8.65 -16.51
N ILE A 4 12.87 7.48 -16.05
CA ILE A 4 13.77 6.64 -15.27
C ILE A 4 14.87 6.16 -16.21
N ASN A 5 16.11 6.41 -15.83
CA ASN A 5 17.23 5.84 -16.55
C ASN A 5 17.32 4.34 -16.22
N ILE A 6 16.66 3.52 -17.03
CA ILE A 6 16.50 2.08 -16.83
C ILE A 6 17.85 1.39 -16.63
N SER A 7 18.91 1.83 -17.33
CA SER A 7 20.25 1.23 -17.21
C SER A 7 20.89 1.50 -15.83
N LYS A 8 20.72 2.72 -15.30
CA LYS A 8 21.17 3.05 -13.92
C LYS A 8 20.38 2.29 -12.87
N TYR A 9 19.05 2.16 -13.05
CA TYR A 9 18.19 1.38 -12.16
C TYR A 9 18.64 -0.08 -12.09
N PHE A 10 18.82 -0.74 -13.24
CA PHE A 10 19.29 -2.13 -13.28
C PHE A 10 20.66 -2.32 -12.65
N ARG A 11 21.59 -1.40 -12.89
CA ARG A 11 22.92 -1.45 -12.26
C ARG A 11 22.84 -1.32 -10.75
N SER A 12 22.04 -0.37 -10.23
CA SER A 12 21.83 -0.20 -8.79
C SER A 12 21.18 -1.43 -8.18
N PHE A 13 20.15 -2.00 -8.81
CA PHE A 13 19.49 -3.23 -8.37
C PHE A 13 20.46 -4.41 -8.26
N GLN A 14 21.28 -4.65 -9.29
CA GLN A 14 22.28 -5.72 -9.28
C GLN A 14 23.36 -5.52 -8.21
N LEU A 15 23.80 -4.27 -8.00
CA LEU A 15 24.75 -3.94 -6.93
C LEU A 15 24.15 -4.21 -5.55
N THR A 16 22.89 -3.80 -5.33
CA THR A 16 22.18 -4.05 -4.07
C THR A 16 22.03 -5.56 -3.82
N GLN A 17 21.62 -6.34 -4.82
CA GLN A 17 21.52 -7.79 -4.66
C GLN A 17 22.84 -8.44 -4.24
N ARG A 18 23.96 -8.06 -4.88
CA ARG A 18 25.29 -8.62 -4.58
C ARG A 18 25.82 -8.17 -3.22
N SER A 19 25.63 -6.89 -2.88
CA SER A 19 26.15 -6.32 -1.63
C SER A 19 25.32 -6.72 -0.41
N CYS A 20 24.07 -7.10 -0.60
CA CYS A 20 23.14 -7.49 0.44
C CYS A 20 22.85 -9.00 0.48
N GLU A 21 23.67 -9.82 -0.20
CA GLU A 21 23.50 -11.27 -0.20
C GLU A 21 23.60 -11.81 1.23
N GLY A 22 22.58 -12.55 1.67
CA GLY A 22 22.47 -13.08 3.04
C GLY A 22 22.10 -12.08 4.13
N GLN A 23 21.86 -10.80 3.78
CA GLN A 23 21.45 -9.76 4.72
C GLN A 23 19.92 -9.62 4.78
N ASP A 24 19.42 -9.15 5.92
CA ASP A 24 18.03 -8.67 6.01
C ASP A 24 17.97 -7.24 5.43
N TYR A 25 17.32 -7.06 4.29
CA TYR A 25 17.15 -5.74 3.63
C TYR A 25 16.47 -4.67 4.51
N ARG A 26 15.76 -5.07 5.56
CA ARG A 26 15.10 -4.13 6.49
C ARG A 26 16.01 -3.67 7.62
N SER A 27 17.05 -4.43 7.89
CA SER A 27 17.98 -4.18 8.99
C SER A 27 19.35 -4.74 8.61
N PRO A 28 20.01 -4.17 7.58
CA PRO A 28 21.32 -4.62 7.16
C PRO A 28 22.34 -4.39 8.26
N THR A 29 23.27 -5.32 8.44
CA THR A 29 24.39 -5.19 9.38
C THR A 29 25.68 -4.76 8.66
N ASP A 30 25.70 -4.85 7.34
CA ASP A 30 26.83 -4.48 6.50
C ASP A 30 26.64 -3.05 5.95
N ALA A 31 27.58 -2.16 6.23
CA ALA A 31 27.53 -0.77 5.80
C ALA A 31 27.50 -0.61 4.26
N LYS A 32 28.09 -1.56 3.52
CA LYS A 32 28.07 -1.53 2.06
C LYS A 32 26.68 -1.89 1.52
N CYS A 33 26.01 -2.83 2.17
CA CYS A 33 24.62 -3.15 1.86
C CYS A 33 23.72 -1.96 2.14
N GLU A 34 23.88 -1.28 3.27
CA GLU A 34 23.12 -0.09 3.65
C GLU A 34 23.23 1.02 2.61
N VAL A 35 24.46 1.39 2.20
CA VAL A 35 24.70 2.40 1.15
C VAL A 35 24.07 2.00 -0.19
N CYS A 36 24.11 0.72 -0.55
CA CYS A 36 23.48 0.26 -1.79
C CYS A 36 21.96 0.34 -1.72
N LEU A 37 21.35 0.06 -0.56
CA LEU A 37 19.91 0.20 -0.33
C LEU A 37 19.48 1.66 -0.39
N ASP A 38 20.21 2.56 0.26
CA ASP A 38 19.92 4.00 0.24
C ASP A 38 19.97 4.54 -1.20
N THR A 39 21.00 4.16 -1.96
CA THR A 39 21.11 4.55 -3.37
C THR A 39 19.95 4.01 -4.20
N PHE A 40 19.54 2.77 -3.94
CA PHE A 40 18.41 2.15 -4.63
C PHE A 40 17.07 2.83 -4.27
N ASP A 41 16.88 3.18 -3.00
CA ASP A 41 15.69 3.89 -2.53
C ASP A 41 15.63 5.32 -3.05
N GLU A 42 16.75 5.98 -3.27
CA GLU A 42 16.81 7.28 -3.95
C GLU A 42 16.26 7.19 -5.38
N PHE A 43 16.63 6.16 -6.16
CA PHE A 43 16.03 5.92 -7.48
C PHE A 43 14.52 5.64 -7.43
N LEU A 44 14.05 5.02 -6.36
CA LEU A 44 12.63 4.75 -6.16
C LEU A 44 11.87 5.95 -5.59
N SER A 45 12.57 6.98 -5.13
CA SER A 45 11.97 8.14 -4.47
C SER A 45 10.99 8.90 -5.37
N GLU A 46 11.21 8.88 -6.68
CA GLU A 46 10.34 9.51 -7.68
C GLU A 46 9.12 8.64 -8.06
N ILE A 47 9.09 7.38 -7.63
CA ILE A 47 8.00 6.45 -7.94
C ILE A 47 6.96 6.50 -6.83
N ASN A 48 5.68 6.51 -7.21
CA ASN A 48 4.60 6.29 -6.26
C ASN A 48 4.61 4.82 -5.80
N GLN A 49 5.07 4.57 -4.58
CA GLN A 49 5.20 3.21 -4.04
C GLN A 49 3.86 2.48 -3.86
N GLY A 50 2.76 3.23 -3.75
CA GLY A 50 1.42 2.67 -3.64
C GLY A 50 0.83 2.27 -5.00
N HIS A 51 1.33 2.87 -6.09
CA HIS A 51 0.90 2.54 -7.46
C HIS A 51 1.93 3.04 -8.47
N ILE A 52 2.72 2.15 -9.04
CA ILE A 52 3.89 2.50 -9.85
C ILE A 52 3.59 3.28 -11.13
N LEU A 53 2.36 3.22 -11.64
CA LEU A 53 1.91 3.97 -12.83
C LEU A 53 1.24 5.30 -12.48
N ASP A 54 0.85 5.52 -11.22
CA ASP A 54 0.31 6.79 -10.78
C ASP A 54 1.44 7.82 -10.56
N PRO A 55 1.24 9.08 -10.94
CA PRO A 55 2.22 10.11 -10.67
C PRO A 55 2.39 10.32 -9.16
N LYS A 56 3.62 10.54 -8.73
CA LYS A 56 3.89 10.96 -7.36
C LYS A 56 3.39 12.39 -7.18
N CYS A 57 2.50 12.60 -6.22
CA CYS A 57 1.99 13.92 -5.89
C CYS A 57 2.85 14.59 -4.82
N ALA A 58 3.05 15.91 -4.95
CA ALA A 58 3.83 16.71 -4.00
C ALA A 58 3.17 16.83 -2.61
N ARG A 59 1.86 16.56 -2.49
CA ARG A 59 1.12 16.70 -1.23
C ARG A 59 0.89 15.35 -0.58
N THR A 60 1.38 15.22 0.65
CA THR A 60 1.16 14.07 1.54
C THR A 60 0.25 14.48 2.68
N SER A 61 -0.38 13.51 3.38
CA SER A 61 -1.05 13.80 4.64
C SER A 61 -0.07 14.47 5.62
N PRO A 62 -0.52 15.43 6.45
CA PRO A 62 0.32 16.08 7.44
C PRO A 62 1.03 15.03 8.30
N LYS A 63 2.33 15.22 8.52
CA LYS A 63 3.07 14.36 9.44
C LYS A 63 2.80 14.80 10.87
N PRO A 64 2.53 13.88 11.82
CA PRO A 64 2.12 14.23 13.17
C PRO A 64 3.17 14.98 14.03
N LYS A 65 4.41 15.08 13.57
CA LYS A 65 5.57 15.54 14.36
C LYS A 65 6.17 16.89 13.97
N THR A 66 5.46 17.77 13.33
CA THR A 66 5.92 19.16 13.28
C THR A 66 5.23 19.95 14.40
N PRO A 67 5.93 20.28 15.51
CA PRO A 67 5.37 21.12 16.56
C PRO A 67 5.18 22.58 16.12
N ASP A 68 5.39 22.87 14.84
CA ASP A 68 5.32 24.21 14.33
C ASP A 68 3.87 24.55 13.92
N ARG A 69 3.19 25.25 14.84
CA ARG A 69 1.88 25.86 14.60
C ARG A 69 1.85 26.75 13.33
N ARG A 70 2.99 27.30 12.90
CA ARG A 70 3.07 28.14 11.70
C ARG A 70 2.97 27.30 10.44
N ALA A 71 3.63 26.13 10.39
CA ALA A 71 3.53 25.22 9.26
C ALA A 71 2.10 24.71 9.08
N LEU A 72 1.38 24.39 10.18
CA LEU A 72 -0.03 24.01 10.14
C LEU A 72 -0.92 25.18 9.69
N GLN A 73 -0.59 26.41 10.06
CA GLN A 73 -1.34 27.59 9.70
C GLN A 73 -1.12 28.01 8.24
N GLU A 74 0.10 27.89 7.74
CA GLU A 74 0.40 28.07 6.30
C GLU A 74 -0.25 26.98 5.45
N GLU A 75 -0.27 25.75 5.92
CA GLU A 75 -0.93 24.62 5.26
C GLU A 75 -2.47 24.81 5.26
N TYR A 76 -3.04 25.32 6.37
CA TYR A 76 -4.46 25.68 6.49
C TYR A 76 -4.83 26.89 5.61
N LEU A 77 -3.99 27.91 5.55
CA LEU A 77 -4.17 29.06 4.66
C LEU A 77 -4.00 28.66 3.18
N GLY A 78 -3.20 27.67 2.88
CA GLY A 78 -3.09 27.03 1.57
C GLY A 78 -4.38 26.31 1.15
N LEU A 79 -5.25 25.91 2.10
CA LEU A 79 -6.59 25.37 1.84
C LEU A 79 -7.63 26.46 1.55
N LEU A 80 -7.46 27.66 2.10
CA LEU A 80 -8.35 28.81 1.85
C LEU A 80 -8.15 29.44 0.46
N LYS A 81 -6.99 29.23 -0.16
CA LYS A 81 -6.77 29.37 -1.60
C LYS A 81 -6.60 27.95 -2.16
N PRO A 82 -7.68 27.36 -2.70
CA PRO A 82 -7.50 26.06 -3.33
C PRO A 82 -6.39 26.22 -4.37
N PRO A 83 -5.30 25.45 -4.26
CA PRO A 83 -4.32 25.43 -5.33
C PRO A 83 -5.05 25.07 -6.62
N PRO A 84 -4.56 25.48 -7.78
CA PRO A 84 -5.11 25.02 -9.04
C PRO A 84 -5.30 23.51 -8.89
N ILE A 85 -6.55 23.07 -9.12
CA ILE A 85 -7.01 21.69 -8.87
C ILE A 85 -5.88 20.77 -9.28
N PRO A 86 -5.22 20.09 -8.32
CA PRO A 86 -4.15 19.18 -8.69
C PRO A 86 -4.79 18.20 -9.66
N ALA A 87 -4.05 17.82 -10.69
CA ALA A 87 -4.57 16.89 -11.68
C ALA A 87 -5.48 15.90 -10.99
N LEU A 88 -6.71 15.76 -11.46
CA LEU A 88 -7.88 15.06 -10.88
C LEU A 88 -7.59 13.65 -10.29
N TYR A 89 -6.37 13.19 -10.32
CA TYR A 89 -5.90 11.84 -10.03
C TYR A 89 -4.90 11.73 -8.86
N CYS A 90 -4.66 12.81 -8.09
CA CYS A 90 -3.77 12.71 -6.93
C CYS A 90 -4.49 12.10 -5.72
N ARG A 91 -4.35 10.79 -5.50
CA ARG A 91 -4.92 10.09 -4.33
C ARG A 91 -4.37 10.61 -3.00
N ASN A 92 -3.13 11.01 -2.97
CA ASN A 92 -2.52 11.63 -1.79
C ASN A 92 -3.27 12.90 -1.35
N TYR A 93 -3.85 13.63 -2.29
CA TYR A 93 -4.70 14.78 -1.96
C TYR A 93 -6.01 14.36 -1.28
N ALA A 94 -6.60 13.25 -1.67
CA ALA A 94 -7.77 12.69 -0.98
C ALA A 94 -7.42 12.28 0.45
N HIS A 95 -6.25 11.71 0.68
CA HIS A 95 -5.76 11.38 2.03
C HIS A 95 -5.54 12.64 2.89
N PHE A 96 -5.02 13.70 2.30
CA PHE A 96 -4.88 15.00 2.94
C PHE A 96 -6.25 15.58 3.34
N LEU A 97 -7.22 15.57 2.43
CA LEU A 97 -8.58 16.01 2.73
C LEU A 97 -9.26 15.17 3.81
N ALA A 98 -9.04 13.84 3.79
CA ALA A 98 -9.56 12.92 4.81
C ALA A 98 -9.05 13.26 6.21
N TYR A 99 -7.76 13.65 6.34
CA TYR A 99 -7.21 14.11 7.61
C TYR A 99 -7.99 15.32 8.16
N HIS A 100 -8.17 16.36 7.35
CA HIS A 100 -8.90 17.56 7.78
C HIS A 100 -10.34 17.23 8.12
N TRP A 101 -11.02 16.48 7.26
CA TRP A 101 -12.42 16.08 7.45
C TRP A 101 -12.59 15.29 8.77
N ALA A 102 -11.76 14.26 9.00
CA ALA A 102 -11.87 13.41 10.18
C ALA A 102 -11.59 14.14 11.50
N ASN A 103 -10.86 15.27 11.46
CA ASN A 103 -10.53 16.08 12.62
C ASN A 103 -11.47 17.27 12.85
N THR A 104 -12.49 17.46 12.01
CA THR A 104 -13.48 18.52 12.26
C THR A 104 -14.40 18.14 13.42
N ASP A 105 -14.77 19.13 14.24
CA ASP A 105 -15.68 18.92 15.40
C ASP A 105 -17.03 18.34 14.97
N ILE A 106 -17.53 18.71 13.79
CA ILE A 106 -18.82 18.23 13.25
C ILE A 106 -18.74 16.73 12.99
N VAL A 107 -17.70 16.26 12.30
CA VAL A 107 -17.51 14.85 11.98
C VAL A 107 -17.28 14.06 13.24
N ARG A 108 -16.40 14.53 14.12
CA ARG A 108 -16.10 13.85 15.41
C ARG A 108 -17.34 13.69 16.27
N LYS A 109 -18.21 14.69 16.32
CA LYS A 109 -19.51 14.58 17.00
C LYS A 109 -20.45 13.59 16.32
N ALA A 110 -20.53 13.62 14.99
CA ALA A 110 -21.39 12.73 14.21
C ALA A 110 -21.03 11.24 14.39
N ILE A 111 -19.74 10.93 14.54
CA ILE A 111 -19.26 9.56 14.82
C ILE A 111 -19.09 9.26 16.31
N HIS A 112 -19.67 10.11 17.17
CA HIS A 112 -19.73 9.94 18.62
C HIS A 112 -18.37 9.92 19.35
N ILE A 113 -17.34 10.58 18.82
CA ILE A 113 -16.08 10.75 19.53
C ILE A 113 -16.26 11.73 20.70
N LYS A 114 -16.10 11.25 21.91
CA LYS A 114 -16.17 12.08 23.10
C LYS A 114 -14.99 13.06 23.14
N LYS A 115 -15.30 14.34 23.28
CA LYS A 115 -14.30 15.42 23.33
C LYS A 115 -13.27 15.17 24.46
N GLY A 116 -11.99 15.28 24.14
CA GLY A 116 -10.88 15.10 25.08
C GLY A 116 -10.46 13.65 25.36
N THR A 117 -11.10 12.63 24.77
CA THR A 117 -10.75 11.23 24.98
C THR A 117 -9.80 10.66 23.93
N VAL A 118 -9.89 11.15 22.70
CA VAL A 118 -9.08 10.68 21.57
C VAL A 118 -8.38 11.89 20.94
N GLY A 119 -7.09 11.78 20.73
CA GLY A 119 -6.28 12.78 20.05
C GLY A 119 -6.70 13.00 18.59
N GLU A 120 -5.83 13.62 17.84
CA GLU A 120 -6.02 13.87 16.43
C GLU A 120 -5.99 12.57 15.62
N TRP A 121 -6.91 12.43 14.66
CA TRP A 121 -6.90 11.29 13.75
C TRP A 121 -5.74 11.38 12.77
N GLN A 122 -5.05 10.29 12.59
CA GLN A 122 -3.93 10.15 11.65
C GLN A 122 -4.15 8.93 10.79
N ARG A 123 -3.95 9.05 9.48
CA ARG A 123 -4.09 7.93 8.55
C ARG A 123 -3.08 6.80 8.82
N CYS A 124 -1.84 7.17 9.13
CA CYS A 124 -0.76 6.23 9.44
C CYS A 124 -0.06 6.70 10.70
N ASN A 125 -0.28 6.00 11.80
CA ASN A 125 0.45 6.26 13.04
C ASN A 125 1.61 5.27 13.18
N HIS A 126 2.84 5.75 13.01
CA HIS A 126 4.05 4.95 13.14
C HIS A 126 4.56 4.88 14.60
N ASP A 127 3.94 5.64 15.51
CA ASP A 127 4.32 5.69 16.92
C ASP A 127 3.48 4.74 17.79
N LEU A 128 2.75 3.81 17.18
CA LEU A 128 2.01 2.79 17.93
C LEU A 128 3.01 1.91 18.72
N PRO A 129 2.81 1.73 20.02
CA PRO A 129 3.67 0.87 20.83
C PRO A 129 3.36 -0.60 20.52
N TYR A 130 4.05 -1.19 19.55
CA TYR A 130 4.00 -2.61 19.27
C TYR A 130 5.40 -3.16 19.04
N THR A 131 5.59 -4.43 19.35
CA THR A 131 6.84 -5.14 19.08
C THR A 131 6.79 -5.79 17.70
N MET A 132 7.86 -5.61 16.91
CA MET A 132 8.01 -6.26 15.61
C MET A 132 8.76 -7.61 15.77
N ASP A 133 8.26 -8.47 16.65
CA ASP A 133 8.83 -9.79 16.93
C ASP A 133 8.47 -10.84 15.86
N ILE A 134 7.39 -10.63 15.13
CA ILE A 134 6.96 -11.51 14.05
C ILE A 134 7.47 -10.96 12.72
N LYS A 135 8.61 -11.49 12.26
CA LYS A 135 9.22 -11.09 10.98
C LYS A 135 8.43 -11.52 9.74
N SER A 136 7.68 -12.62 9.83
CA SER A 136 6.90 -13.17 8.70
C SER A 136 5.61 -13.79 9.20
N SER A 137 4.50 -13.45 8.54
CA SER A 137 3.18 -14.05 8.80
C SER A 137 2.94 -15.39 8.07
N ILE A 138 3.86 -15.84 7.21
CA ILE A 138 3.68 -17.04 6.37
C ILE A 138 3.36 -18.28 7.21
N MET A 139 4.04 -18.49 8.33
CA MET A 139 3.79 -19.65 9.20
C MET A 139 2.37 -19.66 9.78
N TYR A 140 1.78 -18.49 10.04
CA TYR A 140 0.40 -18.37 10.52
C TYR A 140 -0.58 -18.69 9.41
N HIS A 141 -0.34 -18.22 8.19
CA HIS A 141 -1.15 -18.56 7.02
C HIS A 141 -1.13 -20.07 6.75
N LEU A 142 0.04 -20.70 6.84
CA LEU A 142 0.17 -22.15 6.71
C LEU A 142 -0.61 -22.90 7.80
N ARG A 143 -0.58 -22.44 9.05
CA ARG A 143 -1.38 -23.04 10.14
C ARG A 143 -2.88 -22.88 9.93
N VAL A 144 -3.33 -21.73 9.45
CA VAL A 144 -4.75 -21.49 9.14
C VAL A 144 -5.21 -22.42 8.03
N THR A 145 -4.48 -22.50 6.94
CA THR A 145 -4.83 -23.34 5.79
C THR A 145 -4.67 -24.83 6.06
N SER A 146 -3.72 -25.27 6.91
CA SER A 146 -3.59 -26.67 7.32
C SER A 146 -4.80 -27.16 8.13
N LYS A 147 -5.52 -26.25 8.79
CA LYS A 147 -6.79 -26.56 9.47
C LYS A 147 -8.02 -26.42 8.55
N ARG A 148 -7.81 -26.31 7.25
CA ARG A 148 -8.84 -26.11 6.23
C ARG A 148 -9.72 -24.89 6.41
N TYR A 149 -9.19 -23.83 7.07
CA TYR A 149 -9.84 -22.53 7.02
C TYR A 149 -9.58 -21.91 5.67
N ARG A 150 -10.63 -21.42 5.05
CA ARG A 150 -10.51 -20.70 3.78
C ARG A 150 -9.72 -19.40 3.97
N ALA A 151 -8.79 -19.15 3.07
CA ALA A 151 -8.01 -17.91 3.06
C ALA A 151 -8.02 -17.29 1.65
N LEU A 152 -8.23 -16.00 1.58
CA LEU A 152 -8.07 -15.20 0.37
C LEU A 152 -6.90 -14.26 0.56
N VAL A 153 -5.88 -14.43 -0.26
CA VAL A 153 -4.75 -13.49 -0.37
C VAL A 153 -4.86 -12.78 -1.71
N TYR A 154 -4.81 -11.46 -1.70
CA TYR A 154 -4.89 -10.71 -2.94
C TYR A 154 -3.92 -9.53 -2.94
N SER A 155 -3.53 -9.08 -4.14
CA SER A 155 -2.65 -7.93 -4.36
C SER A 155 -3.08 -7.20 -5.63
N GLY A 156 -2.87 -5.89 -5.66
CA GLY A 156 -2.88 -5.15 -6.92
C GLY A 156 -1.68 -5.55 -7.78
N ASP A 157 -1.82 -5.59 -9.08
CA ASP A 157 -0.73 -5.95 -10.00
C ASP A 157 0.28 -4.81 -10.21
N HIS A 158 -0.06 -3.61 -9.79
CA HIS A 158 0.83 -2.43 -9.77
C HIS A 158 1.40 -2.12 -8.37
N ASP A 159 1.26 -3.04 -7.40
CA ASP A 159 1.85 -2.88 -6.07
C ASP A 159 3.32 -3.34 -6.07
N LYS A 160 4.21 -2.47 -5.58
CA LYS A 160 5.63 -2.78 -5.39
C LYS A 160 5.87 -3.98 -4.45
N ARG A 161 4.92 -4.27 -3.55
CA ARG A 161 5.05 -5.30 -2.50
C ARG A 161 4.42 -6.64 -2.86
N SER A 162 4.27 -6.95 -4.15
CA SER A 162 3.70 -8.21 -4.60
C SER A 162 4.40 -9.42 -3.95
N LEU A 163 3.58 -10.32 -3.40
CA LEU A 163 4.05 -11.51 -2.70
C LEU A 163 4.62 -12.52 -3.69
N ASN A 164 5.83 -12.97 -3.44
CA ASN A 164 6.51 -14.00 -4.24
C ASN A 164 6.11 -15.39 -3.71
N PHE A 165 4.89 -15.86 -4.06
CA PHE A 165 4.47 -17.23 -3.78
C PHE A 165 4.80 -18.13 -4.96
N SER A 166 5.35 -19.31 -4.70
CA SER A 166 5.49 -20.35 -5.70
C SER A 166 4.09 -20.87 -6.08
N ILE A 167 3.72 -20.72 -7.34
CA ILE A 167 2.43 -21.10 -7.90
C ILE A 167 2.43 -22.63 -8.08
N ALA A 168 1.42 -23.31 -7.51
CA ALA A 168 1.25 -24.76 -7.64
C ALA A 168 0.24 -25.15 -8.73
N ASP A 169 -0.69 -24.25 -9.07
CA ASP A 169 -1.77 -24.48 -10.06
C ASP A 169 -1.73 -23.46 -11.19
N ASP A 170 -2.42 -23.78 -12.29
CA ASP A 170 -2.50 -22.91 -13.45
C ASP A 170 -3.17 -21.58 -13.14
N TRP A 171 -2.54 -20.50 -13.50
CA TRP A 171 -3.14 -19.19 -13.53
C TRP A 171 -4.32 -19.15 -14.49
N ARG A 172 -5.42 -18.58 -14.04
CA ARG A 172 -6.54 -18.25 -14.93
C ARG A 172 -7.01 -16.82 -14.69
N SER A 173 -7.51 -16.19 -15.73
CA SER A 173 -8.15 -14.90 -15.59
C SER A 173 -9.49 -15.01 -14.86
N TRP A 174 -9.81 -14.00 -14.04
CA TRP A 174 -11.16 -13.80 -13.52
C TRP A 174 -11.73 -12.49 -14.02
N HIS A 175 -13.06 -12.40 -14.11
CA HIS A 175 -13.72 -11.35 -14.88
C HIS A 175 -14.80 -10.64 -14.06
N VAL A 176 -14.99 -9.34 -14.32
CA VAL A 176 -16.11 -8.53 -13.84
C VAL A 176 -16.68 -7.75 -15.03
N GLY A 177 -18.00 -7.86 -15.25
CA GLY A 177 -18.65 -7.19 -16.37
C GLY A 177 -18.09 -7.55 -17.76
N GLY A 178 -17.63 -8.80 -17.94
CA GLY A 178 -17.03 -9.27 -19.20
C GLY A 178 -15.58 -8.84 -19.42
N GLN A 179 -14.98 -8.07 -18.52
CA GLN A 179 -13.59 -7.63 -18.60
C GLN A 179 -12.70 -8.42 -17.65
N VAL A 180 -11.44 -8.65 -18.02
CA VAL A 180 -10.44 -9.25 -17.14
C VAL A 180 -10.21 -8.34 -15.96
N ALA A 181 -10.56 -8.81 -14.75
CA ALA A 181 -10.39 -8.10 -13.50
C ALA A 181 -9.07 -8.46 -12.78
N GLY A 182 -8.42 -9.53 -13.20
CA GLY A 182 -7.15 -9.99 -12.69
C GLY A 182 -6.94 -11.47 -12.98
N TYR A 183 -6.04 -12.07 -12.23
CA TYR A 183 -5.71 -13.49 -12.34
C TYR A 183 -5.85 -14.16 -10.97
N THR A 184 -6.16 -15.45 -10.96
CA THR A 184 -6.35 -16.19 -9.72
C THR A 184 -5.87 -17.62 -9.84
N THR A 185 -5.49 -18.20 -8.70
CA THR A 185 -5.26 -19.61 -8.52
C THR A 185 -5.83 -20.05 -7.17
N SER A 186 -6.26 -21.29 -7.08
CA SER A 186 -6.74 -21.88 -5.83
C SER A 186 -5.94 -23.12 -5.51
N TYR A 187 -5.65 -23.31 -4.25
CA TYR A 187 -4.84 -24.39 -3.73
C TYR A 187 -5.71 -25.43 -3.01
N SER A 188 -5.25 -26.67 -2.95
CA SER A 188 -5.96 -27.80 -2.34
C SER A 188 -6.23 -27.64 -0.83
N ASN A 189 -5.58 -26.68 -0.18
CA ASN A 189 -5.72 -26.32 1.23
C ASN A 189 -6.70 -25.16 1.49
N ASP A 190 -7.62 -24.91 0.56
CA ASP A 190 -8.62 -23.82 0.64
C ASP A 190 -8.01 -22.39 0.63
N LEU A 191 -6.76 -22.25 0.19
CA LEU A 191 -6.13 -20.96 -0.09
C LEU A 191 -6.48 -20.52 -1.51
N THR A 192 -6.96 -19.29 -1.67
CA THR A 192 -7.11 -18.62 -2.96
C THR A 192 -6.15 -17.45 -3.01
N PHE A 193 -5.38 -17.35 -4.10
CA PHE A 193 -4.60 -16.17 -4.41
C PHE A 193 -5.20 -15.46 -5.62
N ALA A 194 -5.27 -14.12 -5.57
CA ALA A 194 -5.80 -13.32 -6.66
C ALA A 194 -4.99 -12.04 -6.87
N THR A 195 -4.81 -11.64 -8.12
CA THR A 195 -4.40 -10.28 -8.45
C THR A 195 -5.61 -9.43 -8.84
N VAL A 196 -5.52 -8.13 -8.63
CA VAL A 196 -6.50 -7.16 -9.11
C VAL A 196 -5.81 -6.27 -10.14
N LYS A 197 -6.27 -6.37 -11.38
CA LYS A 197 -5.67 -5.67 -12.53
C LYS A 197 -5.76 -4.16 -12.37
N ASP A 198 -4.69 -3.46 -12.74
CA ASP A 198 -4.54 -2.00 -12.66
C ASP A 198 -4.75 -1.44 -11.24
N ALA A 199 -4.54 -2.23 -10.20
CA ALA A 199 -4.63 -1.82 -8.82
C ALA A 199 -3.26 -1.65 -8.19
N GLY A 200 -3.15 -0.68 -7.29
CA GLY A 200 -1.98 -0.48 -6.44
C GLY A 200 -2.10 -1.18 -5.09
N HIS A 201 -1.30 -0.73 -4.12
CA HIS A 201 -1.18 -1.32 -2.79
C HIS A 201 -2.52 -1.47 -2.04
N THR A 202 -3.37 -0.48 -2.09
CA THR A 202 -4.73 -0.52 -1.55
C THR A 202 -5.71 -0.87 -2.66
N ALA A 203 -5.72 -2.12 -3.11
CA ALA A 203 -6.43 -2.54 -4.32
C ALA A 203 -7.88 -2.05 -4.39
N ALA A 204 -8.62 -2.09 -3.28
CA ALA A 204 -10.02 -1.64 -3.22
C ALA A 204 -10.18 -0.12 -3.43
N GLU A 205 -9.15 0.68 -3.18
CA GLU A 205 -9.15 2.12 -3.42
C GLU A 205 -9.03 2.46 -4.91
N TYR A 206 -8.42 1.56 -5.68
CA TYR A 206 -8.21 1.71 -7.12
C TYR A 206 -9.28 1.02 -7.95
N LYS A 207 -9.76 -0.15 -7.50
CA LYS A 207 -10.66 -1.06 -8.20
C LYS A 207 -11.74 -1.57 -7.25
N ASP A 208 -12.61 -0.68 -6.81
CA ASP A 208 -13.67 -0.94 -5.84
C ASP A 208 -14.67 -2.02 -6.31
N LYS A 209 -15.09 -1.96 -7.58
CA LYS A 209 -16.04 -2.91 -8.17
C LYS A 209 -15.47 -4.31 -8.27
N GLU A 210 -14.23 -4.41 -8.73
CA GLU A 210 -13.50 -5.67 -8.86
C GLU A 210 -13.26 -6.28 -7.47
N CYS A 211 -12.76 -5.50 -6.52
CA CYS A 211 -12.53 -5.96 -5.15
C CYS A 211 -13.83 -6.37 -4.46
N PHE A 212 -14.91 -5.63 -4.64
CA PHE A 212 -16.22 -6.01 -4.10
C PHE A 212 -16.73 -7.33 -4.71
N ALA A 213 -16.60 -7.49 -6.04
CA ALA A 213 -17.00 -8.71 -6.74
C ALA A 213 -16.17 -9.92 -6.26
N MET A 214 -14.86 -9.74 -6.10
CA MET A 214 -13.93 -10.76 -5.59
C MET A 214 -14.33 -11.22 -4.20
N ILE A 215 -14.48 -10.32 -3.26
CA ILE A 215 -14.84 -10.66 -1.87
C ILE A 215 -16.22 -11.29 -1.81
N ARG A 216 -17.21 -10.76 -2.53
CA ARG A 216 -18.57 -11.32 -2.57
C ARG A 216 -18.60 -12.74 -3.10
N ARG A 217 -17.87 -13.03 -4.20
CA ARG A 217 -17.79 -14.39 -4.76
C ARG A 217 -17.11 -15.34 -3.77
N TRP A 218 -15.98 -14.92 -3.22
CA TRP A 218 -15.23 -15.73 -2.27
C TRP A 218 -16.06 -16.06 -1.03
N LEU A 219 -16.77 -15.09 -0.43
CA LEU A 219 -17.67 -15.33 0.71
C LEU A 219 -18.82 -16.25 0.35
N SER A 220 -19.35 -16.16 -0.87
CA SER A 220 -20.45 -17.01 -1.37
C SER A 220 -20.00 -18.36 -1.93
N HIS A 221 -18.74 -18.77 -1.74
CA HIS A 221 -18.18 -20.01 -2.29
C HIS A 221 -18.30 -20.13 -3.83
N LYS A 222 -18.33 -19.00 -4.52
CA LYS A 222 -18.33 -18.97 -5.98
C LYS A 222 -16.92 -18.78 -6.51
N PRO A 223 -16.57 -19.35 -7.67
CA PRO A 223 -15.25 -19.12 -8.28
C PRO A 223 -15.07 -17.65 -8.66
N LEU A 224 -13.81 -17.19 -8.59
CA LEU A 224 -13.41 -15.90 -9.12
C LEU A 224 -13.37 -15.94 -10.64
#